data_76eb70dbb59a0fc2996f5fdd4e1993fd
#
_entry.id   76eb70dbb59a0fc2996f5fdd4e1993fd
#
_cell.length_a   1.000
_cell.length_b   1.000
_cell.length_c   1.000
_cell.angle_alpha   90.00
_cell.angle_beta   90.00
_cell.angle_gamma   90.00
#
_symmetry.space_group_name_H-M   'P 1'
#
loop_
_entity.id
_entity.type
_entity.pdbx_description
1 polymer ?
#
loop_
_entity_poly.entity_id
_entity_poly.type
_entity_poly.pdbx_seq_one_letter_code
_entity_poly.pdbx_strand_id
1 'polypeptide(L)'
;MKRLNTLVLYISFLILIISIVAGCGTGKEAEIKKSFEKTLSMYPIKNLEDLYDKEGYRDDEFDKNDKGTWTISSEMAIQKKGEALNIKGMVLKLNRNTRSAKGFYYVNAIKKDENGRPQDKQIEYPVKMIDNKIIPTKDIKDEKIKKEIENFKFFAQYGNFKDLTKYKGGDISYNPEAPIYSAKYQLTNDDYNVKQLRKRYDIPTNK
;
A
#
# COMPACT_ATOMS: atom_id res chain seq x y z
N MET A 1 19.53 -42.79 43.21
CA MET A 1 19.49 -41.31 43.35
C MET A 1 20.29 -40.58 42.27
N LYS A 2 21.56 -40.89 41.96
CA LYS A 2 22.33 -40.17 40.93
C LYS A 2 21.71 -40.16 39.53
N ARG A 3 21.15 -41.26 39.04
CA ARG A 3 20.51 -41.35 37.71
C ARG A 3 19.25 -40.51 37.57
N LEU A 4 18.44 -40.35 38.65
CA LEU A 4 17.21 -39.55 38.64
C LEU A 4 17.55 -38.08 38.55
N ASN A 5 18.56 -37.61 39.30
CA ASN A 5 19.02 -36.21 39.24
C ASN A 5 19.58 -35.82 37.87
N THR A 6 20.28 -36.74 37.19
CA THR A 6 20.80 -36.52 35.86
C THR A 6 19.67 -36.41 34.85
N LEU A 7 18.64 -37.26 34.92
CA LEU A 7 17.47 -37.22 34.05
C LEU A 7 16.70 -35.91 34.21
N VAL A 8 16.46 -35.46 35.44
CA VAL A 8 15.80 -34.18 35.72
C VAL A 8 16.59 -33.00 35.16
N LEU A 9 17.91 -33.04 35.22
CA LEU A 9 18.77 -31.99 34.65
C LEU A 9 18.69 -31.94 33.14
N TYR A 10 18.66 -33.08 32.43
CA TYR A 10 18.45 -33.10 30.95
C TYR A 10 17.08 -32.62 30.53
N ILE A 11 16.04 -33.00 31.26
CA ILE A 11 14.66 -32.51 30.97
C ILE A 11 14.55 -30.99 31.18
N SER A 12 15.14 -30.45 32.25
CA SER A 12 15.17 -29.01 32.53
C SER A 12 15.92 -28.24 31.44
N PHE A 13 17.03 -28.78 30.95
CA PHE A 13 17.84 -28.18 29.89
C PHE A 13 17.10 -28.21 28.54
N LEU A 14 16.38 -29.30 28.23
CA LEU A 14 15.55 -29.43 27.04
C LEU A 14 14.40 -28.43 27.04
N ILE A 15 13.71 -28.24 28.16
CA ILE A 15 12.64 -27.26 28.33
C ILE A 15 13.17 -25.82 28.15
N LEU A 16 14.38 -25.53 28.66
CA LEU A 16 15.02 -24.22 28.49
C LEU A 16 15.32 -23.92 27.01
N ILE A 17 15.84 -24.90 26.27
CA ILE A 17 16.11 -24.74 24.83
C ILE A 17 14.83 -24.52 24.03
N ILE A 18 13.76 -25.26 24.34
CA ILE A 18 12.45 -25.07 23.67
C ILE A 18 11.89 -23.67 23.96
N SER A 19 12.06 -23.16 25.17
CA SER A 19 11.61 -21.80 25.53
C SER A 19 12.37 -20.70 24.79
N ILE A 20 13.65 -20.88 24.52
CA ILE A 20 14.49 -19.93 23.76
C ILE A 20 14.09 -19.93 22.27
N VAL A 21 13.80 -21.08 21.69
CA VAL A 21 13.42 -21.18 20.27
C VAL A 21 11.99 -20.66 20.04
N ALA A 22 11.06 -20.87 20.98
CA ALA A 22 9.69 -20.34 20.89
C ALA A 22 9.61 -18.82 21.12
N GLY A 23 10.50 -18.26 21.95
CA GLY A 23 10.50 -16.84 22.28
C GLY A 23 11.04 -15.90 21.20
N CYS A 24 11.88 -16.41 20.28
CA CYS A 24 12.54 -15.56 19.29
C CYS A 24 11.62 -15.19 18.10
N GLY A 25 10.63 -16.02 17.73
CA GLY A 25 9.71 -15.77 16.63
C GLY A 25 8.57 -14.84 17.02
N THR A 26 7.96 -15.03 18.17
CA THR A 26 6.79 -14.24 18.62
C THR A 26 7.14 -12.80 18.98
N GLY A 27 8.34 -12.56 19.53
CA GLY A 27 8.83 -11.21 19.85
C GLY A 27 9.04 -10.35 18.59
N LYS A 28 9.65 -10.94 17.56
CA LYS A 28 9.92 -10.22 16.29
C LYS A 28 8.65 -9.93 15.51
N GLU A 29 7.71 -10.86 15.47
CA GLU A 29 6.40 -10.63 14.86
C GLU A 29 5.63 -9.49 15.53
N ALA A 30 5.63 -9.45 16.86
CA ALA A 30 4.98 -8.38 17.61
C ALA A 30 5.65 -7.02 17.35
N GLU A 31 6.99 -6.96 17.27
CA GLU A 31 7.74 -5.77 16.91
C GLU A 31 7.39 -5.27 15.51
N ILE A 32 7.33 -6.16 14.52
CA ILE A 32 6.97 -5.85 13.14
C ILE A 32 5.53 -5.31 13.07
N LYS A 33 4.57 -5.98 13.70
CA LYS A 33 3.17 -5.53 13.76
C LYS A 33 3.07 -4.14 14.40
N LYS A 34 3.77 -3.88 15.49
CA LYS A 34 3.78 -2.56 16.16
C LYS A 34 4.39 -1.48 15.28
N SER A 35 5.44 -1.79 14.53
CA SER A 35 6.05 -0.86 13.58
C SER A 35 5.06 -0.48 12.46
N PHE A 36 4.33 -1.45 11.90
CA PHE A 36 3.29 -1.19 10.91
C PHE A 36 2.14 -0.37 11.48
N GLU A 37 1.65 -0.69 12.68
CA GLU A 37 0.56 0.08 13.32
C GLU A 37 0.90 1.56 13.44
N LYS A 38 2.10 1.88 13.90
CA LYS A 38 2.57 3.26 14.01
C LYS A 38 2.53 3.98 12.66
N THR A 39 3.05 3.33 11.62
CA THR A 39 3.11 3.92 10.26
C THR A 39 1.72 4.01 9.63
N LEU A 40 0.90 2.97 9.80
CA LEU A 40 -0.40 2.88 9.17
C LEU A 40 -1.52 3.60 9.94
N SER A 41 -1.25 4.08 11.17
CA SER A 41 -2.21 4.85 11.96
C SER A 41 -2.63 6.17 11.29
N MET A 42 -1.81 6.69 10.36
CA MET A 42 -2.13 7.89 9.58
C MET A 42 -3.28 7.68 8.57
N TYR A 43 -3.58 6.44 8.20
CA TYR A 43 -4.62 6.13 7.23
C TYR A 43 -6.01 6.01 7.89
N PRO A 44 -7.08 6.44 7.18
CA PRO A 44 -7.07 7.11 5.88
C PRO A 44 -6.64 8.58 5.95
N ILE A 45 -5.87 9.03 4.96
CA ILE A 45 -5.48 10.43 4.77
C ILE A 45 -6.58 11.12 3.96
N LYS A 46 -7.64 11.54 4.61
CA LYS A 46 -8.84 12.10 3.94
C LYS A 46 -8.53 13.38 3.17
N ASN A 47 -7.71 14.24 3.73
CA ASN A 47 -7.21 15.44 3.10
C ASN A 47 -5.75 15.22 2.66
N LEU A 48 -5.49 15.22 1.36
CA LEU A 48 -4.14 15.01 0.85
C LEU A 48 -3.19 16.17 1.18
N GLU A 49 -3.70 17.36 1.48
CA GLU A 49 -2.89 18.50 1.89
C GLU A 49 -2.21 18.28 3.25
N ASP A 50 -2.75 17.37 4.09
CA ASP A 50 -2.11 16.97 5.35
C ASP A 50 -0.70 16.38 5.11
N LEU A 51 -0.42 15.87 3.89
CA LEU A 51 0.90 15.36 3.53
C LEU A 51 1.96 16.45 3.41
N TYR A 52 1.59 17.71 3.20
CA TYR A 52 2.56 18.81 3.19
C TYR A 52 3.24 19.00 4.56
N ASP A 53 2.56 18.64 5.62
CA ASP A 53 3.02 18.80 7.01
C ASP A 53 3.53 17.51 7.64
N LYS A 54 3.47 16.37 6.90
CA LYS A 54 3.99 15.09 7.38
C LYS A 54 5.43 14.87 6.94
N GLU A 55 6.26 14.47 7.90
CA GLU A 55 7.63 14.06 7.64
C GLU A 55 7.68 12.62 7.14
N GLY A 56 8.52 12.38 6.13
CA GLY A 56 8.85 11.05 5.62
C GLY A 56 10.17 10.53 6.17
N TYR A 57 10.57 9.34 5.72
CA TYR A 57 11.91 8.84 5.97
C TYR A 57 12.93 9.73 5.25
N ARG A 58 14.04 10.00 5.92
CA ARG A 58 15.20 10.71 5.38
C ARG A 58 16.46 9.93 5.76
N ASP A 59 17.44 9.95 4.89
CA ASP A 59 18.78 9.48 5.22
C ASP A 59 19.56 10.54 6.01
N ASP A 60 20.75 10.20 6.46
CA ASP A 60 21.59 11.08 7.29
C ASP A 60 22.21 12.24 6.48
N GLU A 61 22.21 12.17 5.16
CA GLU A 61 22.82 13.15 4.25
C GLU A 61 21.81 14.13 3.63
N PHE A 62 20.54 14.12 4.07
CA PHE A 62 19.51 14.97 3.48
C PHE A 62 19.74 16.46 3.74
N ASP A 63 19.38 17.31 2.77
CA ASP A 63 19.34 18.75 2.97
C ASP A 63 18.23 19.13 3.95
N LYS A 64 18.61 19.69 5.09
CA LYS A 64 17.68 20.13 6.15
C LYS A 64 16.72 21.23 5.71
N ASN A 65 17.05 21.99 4.66
CA ASN A 65 16.21 23.03 4.10
C ASN A 65 15.22 22.50 3.06
N ASP A 66 15.43 21.29 2.54
CA ASP A 66 14.49 20.65 1.63
C ASP A 66 13.50 19.78 2.42
N LYS A 67 12.22 20.16 2.44
CA LYS A 67 11.14 19.37 3.06
C LYS A 67 10.79 18.11 2.27
N GLY A 68 11.27 18.00 1.04
CA GLY A 68 11.03 16.85 0.18
C GLY A 68 9.66 16.84 -0.51
N THR A 69 9.41 15.74 -1.19
CA THR A 69 8.19 15.54 -1.98
C THR A 69 7.57 14.18 -1.68
N TRP A 70 6.29 14.17 -1.33
CA TRP A 70 5.52 12.92 -1.30
C TRP A 70 5.08 12.54 -2.71
N THR A 71 5.26 11.28 -3.07
CA THR A 71 4.66 10.71 -4.27
C THR A 71 3.62 9.69 -3.84
N ILE A 72 2.38 9.90 -4.25
CA ILE A 72 1.29 8.96 -4.03
C ILE A 72 0.78 8.44 -5.37
N SER A 73 0.47 7.15 -5.42
CA SER A 73 -0.11 6.53 -6.61
C SER A 73 -1.21 5.55 -6.23
N SER A 74 -2.16 5.39 -7.11
CA SER A 74 -3.14 4.31 -7.06
C SER A 74 -3.52 3.93 -8.48
N GLU A 75 -3.56 2.63 -8.74
CA GLU A 75 -3.96 2.10 -10.04
C GLU A 75 -4.90 0.91 -9.87
N MET A 76 -5.67 0.63 -10.92
CA MET A 76 -6.52 -0.53 -11.04
C MET A 76 -6.34 -1.14 -12.43
N ALA A 77 -5.99 -2.42 -12.45
CA ALA A 77 -5.93 -3.24 -13.65
C ALA A 77 -7.23 -4.06 -13.77
N ILE A 78 -7.96 -3.90 -14.85
CA ILE A 78 -9.24 -4.58 -15.08
C ILE A 78 -9.19 -5.27 -16.43
N GLN A 79 -9.47 -6.57 -16.45
CA GLN A 79 -9.65 -7.35 -17.67
C GLN A 79 -10.96 -8.12 -17.60
N LYS A 80 -11.91 -7.79 -18.45
CA LYS A 80 -13.10 -8.61 -18.68
C LYS A 80 -12.77 -9.72 -19.66
N LYS A 81 -13.51 -10.84 -19.56
CA LYS A 81 -13.32 -11.98 -20.46
C LYS A 81 -13.42 -11.55 -21.91
N GLY A 82 -12.38 -11.76 -22.69
CA GLY A 82 -12.32 -11.41 -24.12
C GLY A 82 -11.99 -9.95 -24.44
N GLU A 83 -11.82 -9.10 -23.42
CA GLU A 83 -11.43 -7.70 -23.59
C GLU A 83 -9.93 -7.49 -23.36
N ALA A 84 -9.42 -6.34 -23.81
CA ALA A 84 -8.07 -5.88 -23.52
C ALA A 84 -7.91 -5.60 -22.01
N LEU A 85 -6.71 -5.82 -21.48
CA LEU A 85 -6.37 -5.37 -20.14
C LEU A 85 -6.32 -3.84 -20.12
N ASN A 86 -7.14 -3.24 -19.28
CA ASN A 86 -7.18 -1.80 -19.07
C ASN A 86 -6.61 -1.47 -17.70
N ILE A 87 -5.60 -0.61 -17.66
CA ILE A 87 -5.00 -0.09 -16.44
C ILE A 87 -5.31 1.39 -16.36
N LYS A 88 -5.90 1.82 -15.27
CA LYS A 88 -6.19 3.22 -15.00
C LYS A 88 -5.61 3.60 -13.65
N GLY A 89 -5.01 4.77 -13.56
CA GLY A 89 -4.41 5.20 -12.32
C GLY A 89 -4.07 6.68 -12.31
N MET A 90 -3.57 7.10 -11.17
CA MET A 90 -3.08 8.46 -10.97
C MET A 90 -1.81 8.43 -10.15
N VAL A 91 -0.87 9.27 -10.54
CA VAL A 91 0.33 9.62 -9.76
C VAL A 91 0.23 11.10 -9.41
N LEU A 92 0.44 11.43 -8.14
CA LEU A 92 0.48 12.81 -7.66
C LEU A 92 1.74 13.04 -6.83
N LYS A 93 2.50 14.07 -7.19
CA LYS A 93 3.71 14.52 -6.49
C LYS A 93 3.37 15.77 -5.69
N LEU A 94 3.46 15.70 -4.37
CA LEU A 94 3.16 16.79 -3.45
C LEU A 94 4.47 17.39 -2.95
N ASN A 95 4.86 18.53 -3.49
CA ASN A 95 6.07 19.26 -3.08
C ASN A 95 5.79 20.01 -1.78
N ARG A 96 6.48 19.63 -0.72
CA ARG A 96 6.30 20.19 0.63
C ARG A 96 6.89 21.58 0.79
N ASN A 97 7.92 21.91 0.00
CA ASN A 97 8.53 23.25 0.06
C ASN A 97 7.61 24.32 -0.50
N THR A 98 6.94 24.02 -1.61
CA THR A 98 6.06 24.96 -2.31
C THR A 98 4.59 24.76 -1.97
N ARG A 99 4.25 23.71 -1.19
CA ARG A 99 2.87 23.29 -0.88
C ARG A 99 2.00 23.18 -2.15
N SER A 100 2.56 22.58 -3.18
CA SER A 100 1.88 22.39 -4.47
C SER A 100 1.91 20.93 -4.88
N ALA A 101 0.87 20.50 -5.58
CA ALA A 101 0.80 19.13 -6.07
C ALA A 101 0.48 19.10 -7.56
N LYS A 102 1.24 18.28 -8.29
CA LYS A 102 1.11 18.04 -9.72
C LYS A 102 1.30 16.57 -10.03
N GLY A 103 0.69 16.10 -11.09
CA GLY A 103 0.82 14.72 -11.52
C GLY A 103 0.09 14.44 -12.80
N PHE A 104 -0.32 13.19 -12.98
CA PHE A 104 -1.09 12.79 -14.14
C PHE A 104 -2.02 11.63 -13.80
N TYR A 105 -3.19 11.65 -14.42
CA TYR A 105 -4.06 10.50 -14.55
C TYR A 105 -3.70 9.78 -15.84
N TYR A 106 -3.71 8.46 -15.85
CA TYR A 106 -3.39 7.69 -17.05
C TYR A 106 -4.38 6.57 -17.30
N VAL A 107 -4.53 6.28 -18.58
CA VAL A 107 -5.26 5.12 -19.08
C VAL A 107 -4.31 4.36 -19.99
N ASN A 108 -4.05 3.10 -19.67
CA ASN A 108 -3.22 2.22 -20.47
C ASN A 108 -4.08 1.03 -20.94
N ALA A 109 -4.21 0.83 -22.24
CA ALA A 109 -4.90 -0.29 -22.86
C ALA A 109 -3.88 -1.23 -23.50
N ILE A 110 -3.72 -2.42 -22.94
CA ILE A 110 -2.84 -3.44 -23.46
C ILE A 110 -3.65 -4.35 -24.39
N LYS A 111 -3.38 -4.27 -25.70
CA LYS A 111 -3.98 -5.13 -26.73
C LYS A 111 -2.91 -6.07 -27.29
N LYS A 112 -3.32 -7.18 -27.86
CA LYS A 112 -2.41 -8.03 -28.65
C LYS A 112 -2.47 -7.59 -30.10
N ASP A 113 -1.30 -7.52 -30.77
CA ASP A 113 -1.22 -7.33 -32.20
C ASP A 113 -1.59 -8.62 -32.94
N GLU A 114 -1.52 -8.60 -34.26
CA GLU A 114 -1.82 -9.74 -35.14
C GLU A 114 -0.91 -10.96 -34.90
N ASN A 115 0.28 -10.73 -34.30
CA ASN A 115 1.24 -11.77 -33.91
C ASN A 115 1.11 -12.22 -32.48
N GLY A 116 0.08 -11.73 -31.73
CA GLY A 116 -0.15 -12.04 -30.32
C GLY A 116 0.77 -11.29 -29.35
N ARG A 117 1.57 -10.32 -29.82
CA ARG A 117 2.49 -9.53 -28.98
C ARG A 117 1.72 -8.43 -28.26
N PRO A 118 2.00 -8.17 -26.98
CA PRO A 118 1.36 -7.08 -26.27
C PRO A 118 1.78 -5.73 -26.89
N GLN A 119 0.76 -4.92 -27.17
CA GLN A 119 0.90 -3.53 -27.59
C GLN A 119 0.23 -2.69 -26.52
N ASP A 120 0.97 -1.80 -25.88
CA ASP A 120 0.42 -0.88 -24.91
C ASP A 120 0.28 0.53 -25.49
N LYS A 121 -0.81 1.17 -25.14
CA LYS A 121 -1.05 2.58 -25.47
C LYS A 121 -1.46 3.30 -24.21
N GLN A 122 -0.51 4.04 -23.63
CA GLN A 122 -0.77 4.90 -22.49
C GLN A 122 -1.13 6.30 -22.95
N ILE A 123 -2.20 6.84 -22.36
CA ILE A 123 -2.62 8.23 -22.53
C ILE A 123 -2.56 8.88 -21.16
N GLU A 124 -1.87 10.01 -21.05
CA GLU A 124 -1.70 10.76 -19.83
C GLU A 124 -2.47 12.08 -19.87
N TYR A 125 -3.14 12.38 -18.76
CA TYR A 125 -3.88 13.61 -18.54
C TYR A 125 -3.27 14.36 -17.38
N PRO A 126 -2.51 15.45 -17.63
CA PRO A 126 -1.86 16.21 -16.58
C PRO A 126 -2.87 16.80 -15.61
N VAL A 127 -2.57 16.68 -14.31
CA VAL A 127 -3.44 17.17 -13.22
C VAL A 127 -2.66 18.01 -12.22
N LYS A 128 -3.39 18.81 -11.46
CA LYS A 128 -2.91 19.50 -10.25
C LYS A 128 -3.91 19.30 -9.13
N MET A 129 -3.49 19.55 -7.90
CA MET A 129 -4.40 19.59 -6.75
C MET A 129 -4.50 21.01 -6.23
N ILE A 130 -5.73 21.45 -5.95
CA ILE A 130 -6.08 22.72 -5.30
C ILE A 130 -7.19 22.42 -4.29
N ASP A 131 -7.01 22.84 -3.05
CA ASP A 131 -8.00 22.66 -1.98
C ASP A 131 -8.46 21.19 -1.87
N ASN A 132 -7.49 20.26 -1.87
CA ASN A 132 -7.74 18.82 -1.83
C ASN A 132 -8.60 18.27 -3.01
N LYS A 133 -8.74 19.02 -4.09
CA LYS A 133 -9.45 18.62 -5.32
C LYS A 133 -8.46 18.41 -6.46
N ILE A 134 -8.62 17.31 -7.18
CA ILE A 134 -7.83 17.04 -8.39
C ILE A 134 -8.50 17.74 -9.57
N ILE A 135 -7.71 18.51 -10.30
CA ILE A 135 -8.17 19.33 -11.43
C ILE A 135 -7.27 19.05 -12.63
N PRO A 136 -7.84 18.72 -13.81
CA PRO A 136 -7.07 18.66 -15.06
C PRO A 136 -6.40 20.01 -15.35
N THR A 137 -5.18 19.98 -15.86
CA THR A 137 -4.45 21.20 -16.25
C THR A 137 -4.66 21.60 -17.71
N LYS A 138 -5.28 20.70 -18.49
CA LYS A 138 -5.67 20.91 -19.88
C LYS A 138 -7.14 20.58 -20.06
N ASP A 139 -7.76 21.13 -21.07
CA ASP A 139 -9.12 20.77 -21.43
C ASP A 139 -9.21 19.30 -21.87
N ILE A 140 -10.20 18.60 -21.34
CA ILE A 140 -10.48 17.18 -21.62
C ILE A 140 -11.83 17.09 -22.29
N LYS A 141 -11.83 16.76 -23.58
CA LYS A 141 -13.07 16.62 -24.39
C LYS A 141 -13.91 15.41 -23.98
N ASP A 142 -13.30 14.37 -23.44
CA ASP A 142 -13.99 13.18 -22.95
C ASP A 142 -14.52 13.45 -21.55
N GLU A 143 -15.82 13.75 -21.45
CA GLU A 143 -16.50 14.03 -20.20
C GLU A 143 -16.47 12.87 -19.21
N LYS A 144 -16.34 11.61 -19.68
CA LYS A 144 -16.20 10.46 -18.80
C LYS A 144 -14.85 10.47 -18.12
N ILE A 145 -13.78 10.66 -18.88
CA ILE A 145 -12.41 10.77 -18.34
C ILE A 145 -12.29 11.96 -17.39
N LYS A 146 -12.86 13.10 -17.76
CA LYS A 146 -12.87 14.28 -16.89
C LYS A 146 -13.51 13.99 -15.54
N LYS A 147 -14.69 13.37 -15.52
CA LYS A 147 -15.37 12.96 -14.29
C LYS A 147 -14.58 11.90 -13.50
N GLU A 148 -13.93 10.94 -14.17
CA GLU A 148 -13.07 9.96 -13.52
C GLU A 148 -11.91 10.66 -12.79
N ILE A 149 -11.28 11.66 -13.39
CA ILE A 149 -10.19 12.44 -12.79
C ILE A 149 -10.70 13.26 -11.59
N GLU A 150 -11.76 14.02 -11.74
CA GLU A 150 -12.29 14.90 -10.70
C GLU A 150 -12.79 14.12 -9.47
N ASN A 151 -13.30 12.91 -9.68
CA ASN A 151 -13.78 12.02 -8.62
C ASN A 151 -12.73 11.01 -8.15
N PHE A 152 -11.52 11.06 -8.68
CA PHE A 152 -10.48 10.10 -8.32
C PHE A 152 -10.15 10.19 -6.83
N LYS A 153 -9.98 9.02 -6.21
CA LYS A 153 -9.53 8.91 -4.81
C LYS A 153 -8.40 7.89 -4.73
N PHE A 154 -7.29 8.32 -4.20
CA PHE A 154 -6.19 7.43 -3.88
C PHE A 154 -6.60 6.44 -2.79
N PHE A 155 -6.05 5.22 -2.84
CA PHE A 155 -6.30 4.23 -1.78
C PHE A 155 -5.97 4.78 -0.40
N ALA A 156 -4.93 5.59 -0.29
CA ALA A 156 -4.54 6.30 0.92
C ALA A 156 -5.67 7.13 1.55
N GLN A 157 -6.63 7.62 0.76
CA GLN A 157 -7.72 8.47 1.26
C GLN A 157 -8.89 7.69 1.87
N TYR A 158 -8.98 6.37 1.62
CA TYR A 158 -10.10 5.55 2.11
C TYR A 158 -9.69 4.19 2.70
N GLY A 159 -8.45 3.73 2.46
CA GLY A 159 -7.93 2.50 3.07
C GLY A 159 -7.86 2.64 4.60
N ASN A 160 -8.32 1.64 5.31
CA ASN A 160 -8.27 1.59 6.77
C ASN A 160 -7.37 0.44 7.22
N PHE A 161 -6.33 0.76 7.97
CA PHE A 161 -5.35 -0.19 8.50
C PHE A 161 -5.30 -0.21 10.02
N LYS A 162 -6.25 0.47 10.71
CA LYS A 162 -6.27 0.57 12.17
C LYS A 162 -6.46 -0.78 12.87
N ASP A 163 -7.05 -1.73 12.17
CA ASP A 163 -7.35 -3.06 12.70
C ASP A 163 -6.36 -4.14 12.21
N LEU A 164 -5.13 -3.74 11.87
CA LEU A 164 -4.12 -4.66 11.35
C LEU A 164 -3.86 -5.86 12.27
N THR A 165 -3.92 -5.64 13.59
CA THR A 165 -3.79 -6.70 14.60
C THR A 165 -4.92 -7.73 14.57
N LYS A 166 -6.08 -7.38 14.02
CA LYS A 166 -7.21 -8.30 13.87
C LYS A 166 -7.05 -9.27 12.71
N TYR A 167 -6.15 -8.96 11.77
CA TYR A 167 -5.86 -9.88 10.66
C TYR A 167 -5.08 -11.09 11.17
N LYS A 168 -5.64 -12.29 10.92
CA LYS A 168 -5.06 -13.56 11.35
C LYS A 168 -4.28 -14.21 10.19
N GLY A 169 -3.30 -15.03 10.55
CA GLY A 169 -2.59 -15.90 9.61
C GLY A 169 -1.76 -15.14 8.57
N GLY A 170 -1.17 -14.01 8.96
CA GLY A 170 -0.28 -13.26 8.10
C GLY A 170 1.07 -13.97 7.92
N ASP A 171 1.57 -13.99 6.69
CA ASP A 171 2.97 -14.32 6.42
C ASP A 171 3.82 -13.07 6.69
N ILE A 172 4.55 -13.08 7.81
CA ILE A 172 5.35 -11.96 8.28
C ILE A 172 6.81 -12.32 8.13
N SER A 173 7.57 -11.50 7.41
CA SER A 173 8.98 -11.69 7.19
C SER A 173 9.78 -10.41 7.39
N TYR A 174 11.05 -10.59 7.73
CA TYR A 174 12.03 -9.53 7.86
C TYR A 174 13.29 -9.91 7.10
N ASN A 175 13.75 -9.01 6.24
CA ASN A 175 15.05 -9.15 5.59
C ASN A 175 16.06 -8.24 6.31
N PRO A 176 17.03 -8.80 7.07
CA PRO A 176 18.01 -8.01 7.80
C PRO A 176 19.06 -7.33 6.91
N GLU A 177 19.30 -7.86 5.71
CA GLU A 177 20.27 -7.28 4.76
C GLU A 177 19.79 -5.99 4.11
N ALA A 178 18.46 -5.86 3.97
CA ALA A 178 17.82 -4.68 3.36
C ALA A 178 16.73 -4.10 4.26
N PRO A 179 16.86 -4.01 5.56
CA PRO A 179 15.90 -3.83 6.66
C PRO A 179 14.44 -3.65 6.23
N ILE A 180 13.91 -4.63 5.50
CA ILE A 180 12.55 -4.61 4.94
C ILE A 180 11.66 -5.53 5.78
N TYR A 181 10.56 -4.98 6.27
CA TYR A 181 9.48 -5.74 6.90
C TYR A 181 8.37 -6.03 5.88
N SER A 182 7.88 -7.26 5.86
CA SER A 182 6.76 -7.66 5.01
C SER A 182 5.69 -8.37 5.82
N ALA A 183 4.43 -8.04 5.56
CA ALA A 183 3.29 -8.74 6.13
C ALA A 183 2.22 -8.94 5.05
N LYS A 184 1.82 -10.20 4.81
CA LYS A 184 0.80 -10.58 3.82
C LYS A 184 -0.38 -11.18 4.54
N TYR A 185 -1.58 -10.70 4.25
CA TYR A 185 -2.81 -11.17 4.86
C TYR A 185 -3.81 -11.61 3.81
N GLN A 186 -4.52 -12.71 4.08
CA GLN A 186 -5.66 -13.13 3.29
C GLN A 186 -6.89 -12.36 3.77
N LEU A 187 -7.46 -11.53 2.91
CA LEU A 187 -8.67 -10.78 3.22
C LEU A 187 -9.91 -11.51 2.72
N THR A 188 -11.02 -11.35 3.41
CA THR A 188 -12.33 -11.87 3.00
C THR A 188 -13.16 -10.77 2.34
N ASN A 189 -14.28 -11.17 1.73
CA ASN A 189 -15.25 -10.23 1.16
C ASN A 189 -15.87 -9.28 2.20
N ASP A 190 -15.80 -9.64 3.48
CA ASP A 190 -16.34 -8.85 4.58
C ASP A 190 -15.36 -7.79 5.09
N ASP A 191 -14.10 -7.85 4.68
CA ASP A 191 -13.10 -6.84 5.02
C ASP A 191 -13.52 -5.44 4.52
N TYR A 192 -13.27 -4.43 5.35
CA TYR A 192 -13.62 -3.05 5.03
C TYR A 192 -12.95 -2.57 3.73
N ASN A 193 -11.65 -2.81 3.56
CA ASN A 193 -10.90 -2.37 2.40
C ASN A 193 -11.38 -3.07 1.13
N VAL A 194 -11.68 -4.37 1.22
CA VAL A 194 -12.26 -5.14 0.11
C VAL A 194 -13.62 -4.58 -0.31
N LYS A 195 -14.50 -4.28 0.65
CA LYS A 195 -15.80 -3.65 0.37
C LYS A 195 -15.64 -2.26 -0.30
N GLN A 196 -14.66 -1.46 0.15
CA GLN A 196 -14.39 -0.15 -0.47
C GLN A 196 -13.90 -0.28 -1.92
N LEU A 197 -12.97 -1.20 -2.19
CA LEU A 197 -12.46 -1.46 -3.54
C LEU A 197 -13.58 -1.95 -4.46
N ARG A 198 -14.39 -2.89 -4.01
CA ARG A 198 -15.52 -3.41 -4.79
C ARG A 198 -16.51 -2.34 -5.18
N LYS A 199 -16.90 -1.50 -4.22
CA LYS A 199 -17.83 -0.39 -4.47
C LYS A 199 -17.27 0.62 -5.48
N ARG A 200 -15.97 0.90 -5.43
CA ARG A 200 -15.34 1.91 -6.30
C ARG A 200 -15.11 1.44 -7.72
N TYR A 201 -14.82 0.17 -7.87
CA TYR A 201 -14.39 -0.41 -9.15
C TYR A 201 -15.41 -1.41 -9.72
N ASP A 202 -16.59 -1.46 -9.13
CA ASP A 202 -17.69 -2.35 -9.57
C ASP A 202 -17.25 -3.82 -9.70
N ILE A 203 -16.47 -4.30 -8.71
CA ILE A 203 -15.94 -5.66 -8.74
C ILE A 203 -17.04 -6.63 -8.29
N PRO A 204 -17.40 -7.63 -9.10
CA PRO A 204 -18.45 -8.59 -8.75
C PRO A 204 -18.19 -9.33 -7.44
N THR A 205 -19.26 -9.61 -6.69
CA THR A 205 -19.17 -10.31 -5.40
C THR A 205 -19.10 -11.84 -5.51
N ASN A 206 -19.44 -12.36 -6.67
CA ASN A 206 -19.61 -13.81 -6.87
C ASN A 206 -18.32 -14.43 -7.46
N LYS A 207 -17.25 -14.46 -6.66
CA LYS A 207 -16.20 -15.49 -6.82
C LYS A 207 -15.45 -15.64 -5.51
#